data_08338a31ae0a95eff3d25e8cc7e73495
#
_entry.id   08338a31ae0a95eff3d25e8cc7e73495
#
_cell.length_a   1.000
_cell.length_b   1.000
_cell.length_c   1.000
_cell.angle_alpha   90.00
_cell.angle_beta   90.00
_cell.angle_gamma   90.00
#
_symmetry.space_group_name_H-M   'P 1'
#
loop_
_entity.id
_entity.type
_entity.pdbx_description
1 polymer ?
#
loop_
_entity_poly.entity_id
_entity_poly.type
_entity_poly.pdbx_seq_one_letter_code
_entity_poly.pdbx_strand_id
1 'polypeptide(L)' 'NHVMLKPSELTPRTSDLLKSLLADVFPSDKVSVVLGGPEIAAQFSALPFDHLFFTGSTAVGRIVMQAAAKNLTPVTLE' A
#
# COMPACT_ATOMS: atom_id res chain seq x y z
N ASN A 1 4.12 11.17 -11.38
CA ASN A 1 3.96 10.64 -10.02
C ASN A 1 4.24 9.14 -9.99
N HIS A 2 4.79 8.69 -8.87
CA HIS A 2 5.01 7.26 -8.64
C HIS A 2 3.92 6.74 -7.71
N VAL A 3 3.31 5.63 -8.09
CA VAL A 3 2.26 4.99 -7.31
C VAL A 3 2.77 3.64 -6.81
N MET A 4 2.63 3.40 -5.51
CA MET A 4 2.91 2.09 -4.90
C MET A 4 1.61 1.51 -4.38
N LEU A 5 1.34 0.27 -4.73
CA LEU A 5 0.14 -0.45 -4.30
C LEU A 5 0.52 -1.61 -3.40
N LYS A 6 -0.20 -1.78 -2.33
CA LYS A 6 -0.06 -2.96 -1.46
C LYS A 6 -1.44 -3.61 -1.34
N PRO A 7 -1.73 -4.62 -2.18
CA PRO A 7 -3.01 -5.31 -2.13
C PRO A 7 -3.11 -6.23 -0.91
N SER A 8 -4.33 -6.71 -0.64
CA SER A 8 -4.61 -7.56 0.51
C SER A 8 -3.86 -8.89 0.43
N GLU A 9 -3.27 -9.32 1.55
CA GLU A 9 -2.66 -10.64 1.69
C GLU A 9 -3.71 -11.75 1.74
N LEU A 10 -4.99 -11.43 1.89
CA LEU A 10 -6.06 -12.40 1.94
C LEU A 10 -6.49 -12.89 0.55
N THR A 11 -6.02 -12.22 -0.51
CA THR A 11 -6.35 -12.58 -1.89
C THR A 11 -5.07 -12.74 -2.71
N PRO A 12 -4.21 -13.74 -2.40
CA PRO A 12 -2.88 -13.81 -3.01
C PRO A 12 -2.89 -14.02 -4.51
N ARG A 13 -3.83 -14.80 -5.03
CA ARG A 13 -3.92 -15.05 -6.49
C ARG A 13 -4.32 -13.79 -7.24
N THR A 14 -5.30 -13.06 -6.71
CA THR A 14 -5.74 -11.79 -7.30
C THR A 14 -4.63 -10.77 -7.23
N SER A 15 -3.92 -10.72 -6.12
CA SER A 15 -2.80 -9.80 -5.92
C SER A 15 -1.64 -10.09 -6.88
N ASP A 16 -1.31 -11.36 -7.09
CA ASP A 16 -0.29 -11.77 -8.06
C ASP A 16 -0.67 -11.38 -9.48
N LEU A 17 -1.95 -11.59 -9.85
CA LEU A 17 -2.44 -11.21 -11.16
C LEU A 17 -2.37 -9.70 -11.35
N LEU A 18 -2.77 -8.92 -10.37
CA LEU A 18 -2.70 -7.47 -10.40
C LEU A 18 -1.26 -7.00 -10.61
N LYS A 19 -0.32 -7.58 -9.88
CA LYS A 19 1.09 -7.25 -10.03
C LYS A 19 1.59 -7.52 -11.45
N SER A 20 1.25 -8.68 -12.02
CA SER A 20 1.64 -9.04 -13.37
C SER A 20 1.04 -8.10 -14.41
N LEU A 21 -0.26 -7.77 -14.29
CA LEU A 21 -0.94 -6.90 -15.22
C LEU A 21 -0.35 -5.49 -15.21
N LEU A 22 -0.08 -4.95 -14.04
CA LEU A 22 0.50 -3.60 -13.93
C LEU A 22 1.94 -3.56 -14.41
N ALA A 23 2.71 -4.63 -14.19
CA ALA A 23 4.07 -4.72 -14.71
C ALA A 23 4.12 -4.75 -16.23
N ASP A 24 3.08 -5.30 -16.87
CA ASP A 24 2.99 -5.33 -18.34
C ASP A 24 2.65 -3.96 -18.94
N VAL A 25 1.96 -3.11 -18.17
CA VAL A 25 1.43 -1.82 -18.66
C VAL A 25 2.32 -0.65 -18.29
N PHE A 26 2.88 -0.67 -17.06
CA PHE A 26 3.65 0.44 -16.53
C PHE A 26 5.06 0.00 -16.13
N PRO A 27 6.07 0.87 -16.35
CA PRO A 27 7.40 0.61 -15.78
C PRO A 27 7.37 0.70 -14.26
N SER A 28 8.27 -0.02 -13.60
CA SER A 28 8.30 -0.13 -12.12
C SER A 28 8.62 1.18 -11.43
N ASP A 29 9.21 2.14 -12.13
CA ASP A 29 9.46 3.47 -11.59
C ASP A 29 8.24 4.39 -11.64
N LYS A 30 7.14 3.93 -12.23
CA LYS A 30 5.85 4.66 -12.26
C LYS A 30 4.80 4.00 -11.40
N VAL A 31 4.65 2.68 -11.51
CA VAL A 31 3.71 1.90 -10.71
C VAL A 31 4.42 0.65 -10.22
N SER A 32 4.41 0.43 -8.93
CA SER A 32 4.96 -0.80 -8.34
C SER A 32 3.96 -1.42 -7.38
N VAL A 33 3.99 -2.74 -7.28
CA VAL A 33 3.10 -3.51 -6.42
C VAL A 33 3.95 -4.26 -5.41
N VAL A 34 3.64 -4.06 -4.12
CA VAL A 34 4.35 -4.71 -3.02
C VAL A 34 3.43 -5.78 -2.44
N LEU A 35 3.88 -7.02 -2.44
CA LEU A 35 3.13 -8.14 -1.88
C LEU A 35 3.70 -8.51 -0.52
N GLY A 36 2.84 -8.98 0.37
CA GLY A 36 3.27 -9.46 1.68
C GLY A 36 2.16 -9.41 2.71
N GLY A 37 2.45 -9.99 3.87
CA GLY A 37 1.53 -10.05 5.01
C GLY A 37 1.60 -8.82 5.90
N PRO A 38 1.10 -8.95 7.15
CA PRO A 38 0.98 -7.81 8.08
C PRO A 38 2.30 -7.08 8.36
N GLU A 39 3.42 -7.80 8.39
CA GLU A 39 4.72 -7.17 8.63
C GLU A 39 5.11 -6.22 7.51
N ILE A 40 4.89 -6.67 6.27
CA ILE A 40 5.16 -5.84 5.10
C ILE A 40 4.18 -4.65 5.05
N ALA A 41 2.92 -4.87 5.41
CA ALA A 41 1.93 -3.80 5.48
C ALA A 41 2.33 -2.71 6.47
N ALA A 42 2.86 -3.10 7.63
CA ALA A 42 3.33 -2.16 8.63
C ALA A 42 4.50 -1.33 8.13
N GLN A 43 5.48 -1.97 7.51
CA GLN A 43 6.65 -1.30 6.92
C GLN A 43 6.24 -0.36 5.78
N PHE A 44 5.31 -0.81 4.94
CA PHE A 44 4.79 -0.01 3.83
C PHE A 44 4.15 1.29 4.36
N SER A 45 3.30 1.18 5.39
CA SER A 45 2.61 2.34 5.95
C SER A 45 3.55 3.35 6.61
N ALA A 46 4.75 2.93 6.96
CA ALA A 46 5.75 3.79 7.60
C ALA A 46 6.68 4.49 6.59
N LEU A 47 6.51 4.24 5.29
CA LEU A 47 7.32 4.91 4.27
C LEU A 47 6.91 6.39 4.13
N PRO A 48 7.84 7.26 3.74
CA PRO A 48 7.58 8.70 3.65
C PRO A 48 6.85 9.08 2.35
N PHE A 49 5.61 8.63 2.19
CA PHE A 49 4.79 8.98 1.04
C PHE A 49 4.34 10.43 1.09
N ASP A 50 3.99 10.99 -0.07
CA ASP A 50 3.32 12.28 -0.15
C ASP A 50 1.86 12.18 0.24
N HIS A 51 1.24 11.02 0.01
CA HIS A 51 -0.12 10.72 0.42
C HIS A 51 -0.28 9.21 0.57
N LEU A 52 -1.06 8.77 1.55
CA LEU A 52 -1.37 7.36 1.77
C LEU A 52 -2.87 7.17 1.80
N PHE A 53 -3.37 6.30 0.91
CA PHE A 53 -4.77 5.92 0.84
C PHE A 53 -4.91 4.50 1.39
N PHE A 54 -5.80 4.31 2.35
CA PHE A 54 -6.05 3.00 2.95
C PHE A 54 -7.54 2.70 2.94
N THR A 55 -7.87 1.46 2.60
CA THR A 55 -9.22 0.93 2.73
C THR A 55 -9.18 -0.37 3.51
N GLY A 56 -10.08 -0.51 4.49
CA GLY A 56 -10.12 -1.68 5.37
C GLY A 56 -10.81 -1.39 6.68
N SER A 57 -10.45 -2.15 7.73
CA SER A 57 -11.08 -1.99 9.03
C SER A 57 -10.65 -0.71 9.74
N THR A 58 -11.51 -0.23 10.64
CA THR A 58 -11.20 0.93 11.49
C THR A 58 -9.97 0.68 12.36
N ALA A 59 -9.84 -0.53 12.91
CA ALA A 59 -8.71 -0.89 13.77
C ALA A 59 -7.38 -0.79 13.01
N VAL A 60 -7.31 -1.34 11.81
CA VAL A 60 -6.11 -1.26 10.98
C VAL A 60 -5.89 0.17 10.47
N GLY A 61 -6.97 0.88 10.16
CA GLY A 61 -6.88 2.29 9.76
C GLY A 61 -6.20 3.16 10.80
N ARG A 62 -6.47 2.93 12.09
CA ARG A 62 -5.79 3.65 13.18
C ARG A 62 -4.29 3.38 13.17
N ILE A 63 -3.89 2.13 12.97
CA ILE A 63 -2.47 1.74 12.92
C ILE A 63 -1.78 2.41 11.74
N VAL A 64 -2.44 2.40 10.58
CA VAL A 64 -1.91 3.04 9.37
C VAL A 64 -1.73 4.55 9.57
N MET A 65 -2.73 5.20 10.16
CA MET A 65 -2.67 6.64 10.45
C MET A 65 -1.53 6.97 11.42
N GLN A 66 -1.35 6.15 12.45
CA GLN A 66 -0.26 6.34 13.41
C GLN A 66 1.12 6.20 12.74
N ALA A 67 1.27 5.22 11.86
CA ALA A 67 2.52 5.02 11.13
C ALA A 67 2.80 6.20 10.19
N ALA A 68 1.79 6.67 9.47
CA ALA A 68 1.91 7.80 8.55
C ALA A 68 2.23 9.10 9.29
N ALA A 69 1.71 9.27 10.51
CA ALA A 69 1.92 10.47 11.30
C ALA A 69 3.39 10.73 11.61
N LYS A 70 4.21 9.69 11.70
CA LYS A 70 5.66 9.83 11.96
C LYS A 70 6.36 10.62 10.84
N ASN A 71 5.84 10.55 9.64
CA ASN A 71 6.38 11.25 8.46
C ASN A 71 5.50 12.44 8.05
N LEU A 72 4.49 12.76 8.85
CA LEU A 72 3.49 13.80 8.54
C LEU A 72 2.80 13.53 7.18
N THR A 73 2.70 12.27 6.79
CA THR A 73 2.04 11.87 5.55
C THR A 73 0.53 12.04 5.69
N PRO A 74 -0.14 12.83 4.84
CA PRO A 74 -1.60 12.91 4.87
C PRO A 74 -2.20 11.57 4.45
N VAL A 75 -3.32 11.21 5.09
CA VAL A 75 -3.98 9.93 4.84
C VAL A 75 -5.45 10.12 4.48
N THR A 76 -5.95 9.22 3.64
CA THR A 76 -7.37 9.05 3.38
C THR A 76 -7.74 7.64 3.81
N LEU A 77 -8.72 7.53 4.72
CA LEU A 77 -9.19 6.24 5.25
C LEU A 77 -10.61 5.99 4.77
N GLU A 78 -10.85 4.77 4.27
CA GLU A 78 -12.19 4.34 3.82
C GLU A 78 -12.74 3.24 4.69
#